data_53653125e0c24b06c17da8dce8c7a5ce
#
_entry.id   53653125e0c24b06c17da8dce8c7a5ce
#
_cell.length_a   1.000
_cell.length_b   1.000
_cell.length_c   1.000
_cell.angle_alpha   90.00
_cell.angle_beta   90.00
_cell.angle_gamma   90.00
#
_symmetry.space_group_name_H-M   'P 1'
#
loop_
_entity.id
_entity.type
_entity.pdbx_description
1 polymer ?
#
loop_
_entity_poly.entity_id
_entity_poly.type
_entity_poly.pdbx_seq_one_letter_code
_entity_poly.pdbx_strand_id
1 'polypeptide(L)'
;MLLTEKIAVVTGGAQGIGQAIATTLAREGADVVVADLDAERCQETVDLVQQSGRKALAVSVNVGEWEQAKGMMDRVLKEWGRVDILVNNAGITRDGLLMRMKEEDWHAVLQVNLTGTFFCAKAVLPSMSKQRSGRIVNIASIVGAIGNMGQANYAASKAGVIGLTKTIAREYASRNITVNAVAPGFIDTAMTQHLSPEIKEGLLNQIPLKRLGQPSDVADAVCFLSSEKAGYISGHVLHVNGGMHMAS
;
A
#
# COMPACT_ATOMS: atom_id res chain seq x y z
N MET A 1 -21.00 -7.70 -0.06
CA MET A 1 -19.54 -7.85 -0.18
C MET A 1 -19.08 -7.32 -1.53
N LEU A 2 -18.06 -6.47 -1.54
CA LEU A 2 -17.58 -5.79 -2.75
C LEU A 2 -16.55 -6.63 -3.54
N LEU A 3 -15.92 -7.63 -2.91
CA LEU A 3 -14.75 -8.33 -3.42
C LEU A 3 -14.91 -9.86 -3.38
N THR A 4 -16.14 -10.35 -3.49
CA THR A 4 -16.44 -11.79 -3.52
C THR A 4 -15.62 -12.48 -4.61
N GLU A 5 -14.99 -13.62 -4.27
CA GLU A 5 -14.13 -14.43 -5.15
C GLU A 5 -12.90 -13.73 -5.72
N LYS A 6 -12.51 -12.57 -5.18
CA LYS A 6 -11.26 -11.89 -5.56
C LYS A 6 -10.10 -12.42 -4.73
N ILE A 7 -8.92 -12.43 -5.35
CA ILE A 7 -7.65 -12.75 -4.71
C ILE A 7 -6.82 -11.48 -4.60
N ALA A 8 -6.49 -11.09 -3.37
CA ALA A 8 -5.72 -9.90 -3.07
C ALA A 8 -4.34 -10.25 -2.51
N VAL A 9 -3.32 -9.55 -2.96
CA VAL A 9 -1.96 -9.56 -2.39
C VAL A 9 -1.72 -8.23 -1.71
N VAL A 10 -1.39 -8.24 -0.41
CA VAL A 10 -1.08 -7.05 0.39
C VAL A 10 0.35 -7.14 0.90
N THR A 11 1.22 -6.25 0.43
CA THR A 11 2.61 -6.18 0.90
C THR A 11 2.72 -5.30 2.15
N GLY A 12 3.64 -5.64 3.08
CA GLY A 12 3.69 -5.00 4.39
C GLY A 12 2.42 -5.26 5.21
N GLY A 13 1.85 -6.46 5.08
CA GLY A 13 0.54 -6.83 5.60
C GLY A 13 0.53 -7.29 7.05
N ALA A 14 1.69 -7.40 7.71
CA ALA A 14 1.78 -7.97 9.05
C ALA A 14 1.21 -7.06 10.17
N GLN A 15 1.12 -5.74 9.95
CA GLN A 15 0.73 -4.78 10.98
C GLN A 15 0.16 -3.47 10.42
N GLY A 16 -0.42 -2.65 11.28
CA GLY A 16 -0.80 -1.27 11.00
C GLY A 16 -1.76 -1.13 9.81
N ILE A 17 -1.42 -0.26 8.87
CA ILE A 17 -2.25 0.01 7.69
C ILE A 17 -2.40 -1.26 6.83
N GLY A 18 -1.32 -2.03 6.64
CA GLY A 18 -1.36 -3.26 5.84
C GLY A 18 -2.27 -4.33 6.43
N GLN A 19 -2.23 -4.53 7.74
CA GLN A 19 -3.13 -5.45 8.45
C GLN A 19 -4.59 -5.00 8.32
N ALA A 20 -4.86 -3.70 8.52
CA ALA A 20 -6.20 -3.16 8.37
C ALA A 20 -6.73 -3.33 6.93
N ILE A 21 -5.88 -3.13 5.93
CA ILE A 21 -6.23 -3.37 4.53
C ILE A 21 -6.56 -4.84 4.31
N ALA A 22 -5.68 -5.76 4.70
CA ALA A 22 -5.87 -7.21 4.53
C ALA A 22 -7.18 -7.69 5.15
N THR A 23 -7.46 -7.27 6.39
CA THR A 23 -8.68 -7.65 7.11
C THR A 23 -9.94 -7.03 6.51
N THR A 24 -9.87 -5.78 6.03
CA THR A 24 -11.02 -5.12 5.36
C THR A 24 -11.34 -5.80 4.02
N LEU A 25 -10.32 -6.11 3.20
CA LEU A 25 -10.53 -6.84 1.95
C LEU A 25 -11.15 -8.22 2.20
N ALA A 26 -10.72 -8.92 3.26
CA ALA A 26 -11.29 -10.21 3.64
C ALA A 26 -12.76 -10.10 4.07
N ARG A 27 -13.12 -9.13 4.91
CA ARG A 27 -14.53 -8.88 5.30
C ARG A 27 -15.42 -8.59 4.09
N GLU A 28 -14.85 -7.99 3.05
CA GLU A 28 -15.55 -7.71 1.79
C GLU A 28 -15.49 -8.88 0.78
N GLY A 29 -14.97 -10.05 1.18
CA GLY A 29 -15.08 -11.31 0.46
C GLY A 29 -13.85 -11.75 -0.33
N ALA A 30 -12.71 -11.06 -0.20
CA ALA A 30 -11.47 -11.47 -0.86
C ALA A 30 -10.74 -12.56 -0.08
N ASP A 31 -10.08 -13.49 -0.77
CA ASP A 31 -9.00 -14.29 -0.23
C ASP A 31 -7.71 -13.47 -0.26
N VAL A 32 -6.88 -13.54 0.79
CA VAL A 32 -5.81 -12.56 0.98
C VAL A 32 -4.45 -13.23 1.18
N VAL A 33 -3.47 -12.82 0.38
CA VAL A 33 -2.05 -13.09 0.60
C VAL A 33 -1.48 -11.95 1.43
N VAL A 34 -1.01 -12.29 2.62
CA VAL A 34 -0.34 -11.36 3.54
C VAL A 34 1.16 -11.51 3.35
N ALA A 35 1.80 -10.53 2.75
CA ALA A 35 3.21 -10.56 2.41
C ALA A 35 4.00 -9.56 3.27
N ASP A 36 5.06 -10.02 3.92
CA ASP A 36 5.96 -9.18 4.73
C ASP A 36 7.37 -9.76 4.73
N LEU A 37 8.35 -9.07 5.30
CA LEU A 37 9.73 -9.58 5.44
C LEU A 37 9.81 -10.88 6.24
N ASP A 38 8.95 -11.01 7.23
CA ASP A 38 8.86 -12.14 8.13
C ASP A 38 7.45 -12.75 8.11
N ALA A 39 7.34 -13.99 7.63
CA ALA A 39 6.06 -14.68 7.54
C ALA A 39 5.46 -15.00 8.93
N GLU A 40 6.26 -15.17 9.97
CA GLU A 40 5.75 -15.41 11.33
C GLU A 40 4.97 -14.20 11.85
N ARG A 41 5.43 -12.98 11.52
CA ARG A 41 4.72 -11.74 11.85
C ARG A 41 3.38 -11.57 11.12
N CYS A 42 3.19 -12.30 10.02
CA CYS A 42 1.92 -12.29 9.29
C CYS A 42 0.82 -13.09 9.99
N GLN A 43 1.15 -13.95 10.96
CA GLN A 43 0.21 -14.93 11.52
C GLN A 43 -1.03 -14.28 12.13
N GLU A 44 -0.86 -13.21 12.88
CA GLU A 44 -2.00 -12.47 13.46
C GLU A 44 -2.97 -11.99 12.36
N THR A 45 -2.44 -11.42 11.28
CA THR A 45 -3.26 -10.96 10.14
C THR A 45 -3.92 -12.12 9.41
N VAL A 46 -3.21 -13.23 9.24
CA VAL A 46 -3.76 -14.48 8.66
C VAL A 46 -4.95 -14.96 9.48
N ASP A 47 -4.82 -15.02 10.80
CA ASP A 47 -5.89 -15.45 11.70
C ASP A 47 -7.12 -14.54 11.59
N LEU A 48 -6.94 -13.22 11.53
CA LEU A 48 -8.01 -12.25 11.35
C LEU A 48 -8.73 -12.41 9.99
N VAL A 49 -7.99 -12.69 8.93
CA VAL A 49 -8.56 -13.00 7.60
C VAL A 49 -9.39 -14.28 7.66
N GLN A 50 -8.86 -15.33 8.28
CA GLN A 50 -9.55 -16.62 8.42
C GLN A 50 -10.81 -16.52 9.29
N GLN A 51 -10.81 -15.70 10.34
CA GLN A 51 -12.00 -15.40 11.15
C GLN A 51 -13.12 -14.74 10.33
N SER A 52 -12.78 -14.07 9.22
CA SER A 52 -13.77 -13.54 8.27
C SER A 52 -14.30 -14.61 7.29
N GLY A 53 -13.93 -15.88 7.48
CA GLY A 53 -14.33 -16.98 6.60
C GLY A 53 -13.60 -17.01 5.25
N ARG A 54 -12.46 -16.33 5.13
CA ARG A 54 -11.69 -16.23 3.88
C ARG A 54 -10.37 -17.00 4.00
N LYS A 55 -9.82 -17.39 2.84
CA LYS A 55 -8.50 -18.03 2.79
C LYS A 55 -7.42 -16.98 2.98
N ALA A 56 -6.36 -17.36 3.70
CA ALA A 56 -5.17 -16.53 3.87
C ALA A 56 -3.91 -17.33 3.60
N LEU A 57 -2.88 -16.64 3.07
CA LEU A 57 -1.55 -17.19 2.82
C LEU A 57 -0.50 -16.20 3.31
N ALA A 58 0.34 -16.60 4.26
CA ALA A 58 1.52 -15.81 4.64
C ALA A 58 2.67 -16.07 3.66
N VAL A 59 3.33 -15.00 3.23
CA VAL A 59 4.51 -15.08 2.35
C VAL A 59 5.61 -14.17 2.88
N SER A 60 6.80 -14.76 3.14
CA SER A 60 8.00 -13.97 3.41
C SER A 60 8.56 -13.41 2.11
N VAL A 61 8.75 -12.09 2.04
CA VAL A 61 9.27 -11.40 0.86
C VAL A 61 9.96 -10.09 1.21
N ASN A 62 11.17 -9.90 0.71
CA ASN A 62 11.76 -8.58 0.55
C ASN A 62 11.31 -8.02 -0.80
N VAL A 63 10.36 -7.07 -0.79
CA VAL A 63 9.83 -6.46 -2.02
C VAL A 63 10.89 -5.70 -2.82
N GLY A 64 11.96 -5.24 -2.15
CA GLY A 64 13.10 -4.59 -2.78
C GLY A 64 13.97 -5.51 -3.64
N GLU A 65 13.72 -6.82 -3.62
CA GLU A 65 14.47 -7.84 -4.37
C GLU A 65 13.60 -8.42 -5.48
N TRP A 66 14.02 -8.24 -6.74
CA TRP A 66 13.24 -8.67 -7.90
C TRP A 66 12.84 -10.15 -7.86
N GLU A 67 13.81 -11.04 -7.58
CA GLU A 67 13.56 -12.48 -7.59
C GLU A 67 12.57 -12.89 -6.49
N GLN A 68 12.59 -12.21 -5.33
CA GLN A 68 11.64 -12.48 -4.26
C GLN A 68 10.23 -11.94 -4.60
N ALA A 69 10.12 -10.72 -5.11
CA ALA A 69 8.84 -10.16 -5.54
C ALA A 69 8.20 -11.00 -6.66
N LYS A 70 9.01 -11.45 -7.64
CA LYS A 70 8.57 -12.35 -8.69
C LYS A 70 8.17 -13.71 -8.13
N GLY A 71 9.00 -14.31 -7.29
CA GLY A 71 8.75 -15.63 -6.67
C GLY A 71 7.46 -15.63 -5.82
N MET A 72 7.17 -14.54 -5.11
CA MET A 72 5.89 -14.38 -4.41
C MET A 72 4.70 -14.47 -5.39
N MET A 73 4.72 -13.72 -6.49
CA MET A 73 3.63 -13.75 -7.47
C MET A 73 3.50 -15.10 -8.15
N ASP A 74 4.63 -15.72 -8.52
CA ASP A 74 4.64 -17.08 -9.11
C ASP A 74 4.02 -18.11 -8.16
N ARG A 75 4.31 -18.00 -6.85
CA ARG A 75 3.72 -18.86 -5.83
C ARG A 75 2.21 -18.66 -5.74
N VAL A 76 1.72 -17.44 -5.67
CA VAL A 76 0.28 -17.14 -5.61
C VAL A 76 -0.44 -17.66 -6.85
N LEU A 77 0.12 -17.43 -8.03
CA LEU A 77 -0.44 -17.93 -9.28
C LEU A 77 -0.47 -19.46 -9.36
N LYS A 78 0.54 -20.14 -8.81
CA LYS A 78 0.58 -21.61 -8.73
C LYS A 78 -0.47 -22.16 -7.76
N GLU A 79 -0.65 -21.52 -6.60
CA GLU A 79 -1.54 -22.03 -5.54
C GLU A 79 -3.01 -21.63 -5.77
N TRP A 80 -3.27 -20.41 -6.28
CA TRP A 80 -4.61 -19.84 -6.37
C TRP A 80 -5.05 -19.51 -7.81
N GLY A 81 -4.16 -19.64 -8.80
CA GLY A 81 -4.45 -19.53 -10.22
C GLY A 81 -4.57 -18.11 -10.77
N ARG A 82 -4.74 -17.10 -9.90
CA ARG A 82 -4.96 -15.70 -10.31
C ARG A 82 -4.55 -14.71 -9.22
N VAL A 83 -4.38 -13.46 -9.61
CA VAL A 83 -4.32 -12.30 -8.70
C VAL A 83 -5.22 -11.22 -9.27
N ASP A 84 -6.20 -10.76 -8.50
CA ASP A 84 -7.15 -9.72 -8.90
C ASP A 84 -6.76 -8.35 -8.38
N ILE A 85 -6.18 -8.31 -7.18
CA ILE A 85 -5.87 -7.07 -6.46
C ILE A 85 -4.42 -7.15 -5.97
N LEU A 86 -3.64 -6.12 -6.25
CA LEU A 86 -2.34 -5.89 -5.63
C LEU A 86 -2.37 -4.60 -4.83
N VAL A 87 -2.05 -4.68 -3.55
CA VAL A 87 -1.85 -3.51 -2.70
C VAL A 87 -0.38 -3.40 -2.33
N ASN A 88 0.30 -2.43 -2.90
CA ASN A 88 1.68 -2.08 -2.57
C ASN A 88 1.69 -1.16 -1.36
N ASN A 89 1.74 -1.76 -0.16
CA ASN A 89 1.75 -1.02 1.10
C ASN A 89 3.12 -1.09 1.81
N ALA A 90 3.96 -2.09 1.52
CA ALA A 90 5.29 -2.20 2.13
C ALA A 90 6.08 -0.89 2.01
N GLY A 91 6.64 -0.45 3.11
CA GLY A 91 7.41 0.79 3.15
C GLY A 91 8.11 1.01 4.49
N ILE A 92 9.21 1.74 4.42
CA ILE A 92 10.02 2.13 5.58
C ILE A 92 10.30 3.63 5.57
N THR A 93 10.67 4.16 6.73
CA THR A 93 11.26 5.50 6.88
C THR A 93 12.66 5.39 7.46
N ARG A 94 13.53 6.32 7.09
CA ARG A 94 14.85 6.55 7.66
C ARG A 94 15.05 8.07 7.69
N ASP A 95 14.53 8.69 8.76
CA ASP A 95 14.44 10.13 8.86
C ASP A 95 15.80 10.75 9.24
N GLY A 96 16.13 11.87 8.62
CA GLY A 96 17.33 12.64 8.87
C GLY A 96 17.35 13.92 8.04
N LEU A 97 17.87 15.01 8.61
CA LEU A 97 18.06 16.25 7.85
C LEU A 97 18.95 15.99 6.63
N LEU A 98 18.63 16.60 5.48
CA LEU A 98 19.29 16.35 4.20
C LEU A 98 20.82 16.37 4.28
N MET A 99 21.40 17.35 4.98
CA MET A 99 22.85 17.46 5.17
C MET A 99 23.49 16.33 6.00
N ARG A 100 22.69 15.57 6.74
CA ARG A 100 23.14 14.49 7.63
C ARG A 100 22.60 13.12 7.20
N MET A 101 21.77 13.08 6.16
CA MET A 101 21.18 11.84 5.64
C MET A 101 22.30 10.99 5.05
N LYS A 102 22.39 9.74 5.51
CA LYS A 102 23.34 8.77 4.97
C LYS A 102 22.87 8.25 3.62
N GLU A 103 23.82 7.95 2.74
CA GLU A 103 23.53 7.38 1.42
C GLU A 103 22.80 6.03 1.55
N GLU A 104 23.18 5.22 2.54
CA GLU A 104 22.53 3.93 2.82
C GLU A 104 21.05 4.09 3.19
N ASP A 105 20.70 5.13 4.00
CA ASP A 105 19.33 5.41 4.39
C ASP A 105 18.49 5.89 3.18
N TRP A 106 19.11 6.70 2.30
CA TRP A 106 18.49 7.10 1.06
C TRP A 106 18.17 5.89 0.19
N HIS A 107 19.16 5.05 -0.10
CA HIS A 107 18.99 3.87 -0.96
C HIS A 107 18.02 2.86 -0.35
N ALA A 108 18.08 2.59 0.95
CA ALA A 108 17.17 1.65 1.61
C ALA A 108 15.70 2.07 1.45
N VAL A 109 15.40 3.37 1.65
CA VAL A 109 14.01 3.87 1.52
C VAL A 109 13.53 3.80 0.07
N LEU A 110 14.35 4.22 -0.90
CA LEU A 110 13.96 4.10 -2.32
C LEU A 110 13.80 2.65 -2.74
N GLN A 111 14.68 1.77 -2.29
CA GLN A 111 14.66 0.34 -2.65
C GLN A 111 13.37 -0.33 -2.21
N VAL A 112 12.95 -0.11 -0.96
CA VAL A 112 11.70 -0.72 -0.46
C VAL A 112 10.47 -0.01 -1.02
N ASN A 113 10.40 1.32 -0.87
CA ASN A 113 9.15 2.05 -1.11
C ASN A 113 8.83 2.21 -2.60
N LEU A 114 9.84 2.50 -3.44
CA LEU A 114 9.64 2.78 -4.86
C LEU A 114 9.99 1.59 -5.74
N THR A 115 11.22 1.06 -5.59
CA THR A 115 11.66 -0.08 -6.39
C THR A 115 10.82 -1.33 -6.07
N GLY A 116 10.49 -1.57 -4.80
CA GLY A 116 9.61 -2.67 -4.39
C GLY A 116 8.20 -2.56 -4.98
N THR A 117 7.61 -1.35 -4.98
CA THR A 117 6.33 -1.08 -5.64
C THR A 117 6.39 -1.40 -7.14
N PHE A 118 7.47 -0.97 -7.80
CA PHE A 118 7.73 -1.28 -9.22
C PHE A 118 7.87 -2.79 -9.45
N PHE A 119 8.65 -3.51 -8.65
CA PHE A 119 8.87 -4.94 -8.81
C PHE A 119 7.57 -5.74 -8.62
N CYS A 120 6.80 -5.46 -7.58
CA CYS A 120 5.53 -6.15 -7.35
C CYS A 120 4.52 -5.87 -8.49
N ALA A 121 4.41 -4.62 -8.95
CA ALA A 121 3.57 -4.27 -10.09
C ALA A 121 4.04 -5.00 -11.36
N LYS A 122 5.34 -4.96 -11.68
CA LYS A 122 5.93 -5.65 -12.83
C LYS A 122 5.68 -7.16 -12.80
N ALA A 123 5.73 -7.78 -11.63
CA ALA A 123 5.53 -9.22 -11.48
C ALA A 123 4.08 -9.65 -11.69
N VAL A 124 3.09 -8.83 -11.28
CA VAL A 124 1.66 -9.18 -11.38
C VAL A 124 1.05 -8.84 -12.75
N LEU A 125 1.54 -7.81 -13.43
CA LEU A 125 0.97 -7.28 -14.67
C LEU A 125 0.81 -8.30 -15.80
N PRO A 126 1.74 -9.26 -16.04
CA PRO A 126 1.55 -10.30 -17.06
C PRO A 126 0.28 -11.13 -16.83
N SER A 127 0.04 -11.54 -15.58
CA SER A 127 -1.17 -12.30 -15.19
C SER A 127 -2.43 -11.45 -15.35
N MET A 128 -2.48 -10.26 -14.78
CA MET A 128 -3.62 -9.34 -14.89
C MET A 128 -3.92 -8.97 -16.36
N SER A 129 -2.86 -8.77 -17.19
CA SER A 129 -3.03 -8.49 -18.62
C SER A 129 -3.66 -9.66 -19.39
N LYS A 130 -3.27 -10.90 -19.05
CA LYS A 130 -3.89 -12.12 -19.61
C LYS A 130 -5.33 -12.27 -19.15
N GLN A 131 -5.61 -11.99 -17.88
CA GLN A 131 -6.97 -11.99 -17.30
C GLN A 131 -7.86 -10.89 -17.91
N ARG A 132 -7.27 -9.81 -18.48
CA ARG A 132 -7.95 -8.57 -18.87
C ARG A 132 -8.76 -7.95 -17.72
N SER A 133 -8.21 -8.06 -16.52
CA SER A 133 -8.81 -7.54 -15.29
C SER A 133 -7.74 -7.44 -14.22
N GLY A 134 -7.70 -6.35 -13.46
CA GLY A 134 -6.81 -6.15 -12.34
C GLY A 134 -7.04 -4.82 -11.63
N ARG A 135 -6.69 -4.77 -10.35
CA ARG A 135 -6.73 -3.57 -9.54
C ARG A 135 -5.39 -3.44 -8.81
N ILE A 136 -4.68 -2.37 -9.03
CA ILE A 136 -3.43 -2.06 -8.30
C ILE A 136 -3.66 -0.80 -7.49
N VAL A 137 -3.43 -0.90 -6.17
CA VAL A 137 -3.51 0.26 -5.26
C VAL A 137 -2.17 0.43 -4.58
N ASN A 138 -1.54 1.57 -4.80
CA ASN A 138 -0.24 1.91 -4.23
C ASN A 138 -0.42 2.83 -3.02
N ILE A 139 0.20 2.50 -1.90
CA ILE A 139 0.18 3.37 -0.73
C ILE A 139 1.29 4.42 -0.87
N ALA A 140 0.88 5.61 -1.26
CA ALA A 140 1.71 6.81 -1.29
C ALA A 140 1.80 7.45 0.11
N SER A 141 1.81 8.76 0.19
CA SER A 141 1.72 9.55 1.43
C SER A 141 1.44 11.01 1.08
N ILE A 142 0.82 11.74 2.00
CA ILE A 142 0.77 13.21 1.94
C ILE A 142 2.18 13.81 1.78
N VAL A 143 3.18 13.20 2.42
CA VAL A 143 4.59 13.65 2.37
C VAL A 143 5.15 13.61 0.94
N GLY A 144 4.68 12.69 0.09
CA GLY A 144 5.04 12.67 -1.33
C GLY A 144 4.48 13.85 -2.14
N ALA A 145 3.44 14.53 -1.63
CA ALA A 145 2.83 15.68 -2.28
C ALA A 145 3.37 17.01 -1.74
N ILE A 146 3.55 17.14 -0.42
CA ILE A 146 3.91 18.41 0.23
C ILE A 146 5.33 18.47 0.76
N GLY A 147 6.06 17.33 0.83
CA GLY A 147 7.32 17.22 1.52
C GLY A 147 7.17 17.19 3.04
N ASN A 148 8.25 16.84 3.74
CA ASN A 148 8.35 16.97 5.19
C ASN A 148 9.82 17.11 5.58
N MET A 149 10.09 17.95 6.58
CA MET A 149 11.45 18.15 7.09
C MET A 149 12.03 16.83 7.62
N GLY A 150 13.26 16.51 7.22
CA GLY A 150 13.92 15.26 7.62
C GLY A 150 13.52 14.02 6.84
N GLN A 151 12.65 14.12 5.84
CA GLN A 151 12.14 12.99 5.08
C GLN A 151 12.40 13.09 3.56
N ALA A 152 13.55 13.60 3.16
CA ALA A 152 13.87 13.78 1.73
C ALA A 152 13.78 12.46 0.94
N ASN A 153 14.34 11.36 1.46
CA ASN A 153 14.26 10.02 0.88
C ASN A 153 12.81 9.50 0.80
N TYR A 154 12.07 9.63 1.88
CA TYR A 154 10.68 9.19 1.95
C TYR A 154 9.79 10.00 1.01
N ALA A 155 9.89 11.33 1.04
CA ALA A 155 9.17 12.23 0.13
C ALA A 155 9.44 11.89 -1.33
N ALA A 156 10.70 11.73 -1.71
CA ALA A 156 11.10 11.35 -3.07
C ALA A 156 10.52 9.99 -3.46
N SER A 157 10.58 8.98 -2.57
CA SER A 157 10.04 7.66 -2.84
C SER A 157 8.53 7.69 -3.07
N LYS A 158 7.77 8.42 -2.22
CA LYS A 158 6.30 8.50 -2.32
C LYS A 158 5.83 9.37 -3.48
N ALA A 159 6.57 10.42 -3.83
CA ALA A 159 6.35 11.17 -5.09
C ALA A 159 6.61 10.28 -6.32
N GLY A 160 7.66 9.46 -6.29
CA GLY A 160 7.95 8.47 -7.34
C GLY A 160 6.82 7.44 -7.50
N VAL A 161 6.25 6.95 -6.42
CA VAL A 161 5.08 6.05 -6.43
C VAL A 161 3.88 6.71 -7.12
N ILE A 162 3.63 8.01 -6.90
CA ILE A 162 2.57 8.76 -7.58
C ILE A 162 2.82 8.81 -9.09
N GLY A 163 4.05 9.11 -9.52
CA GLY A 163 4.43 9.11 -10.93
C GLY A 163 4.28 7.73 -11.57
N LEU A 164 4.77 6.69 -10.91
CA LEU A 164 4.66 5.30 -11.34
C LEU A 164 3.20 4.87 -11.50
N THR A 165 2.33 5.22 -10.55
CA THR A 165 0.89 4.96 -10.59
C THR A 165 0.26 5.48 -11.89
N LYS A 166 0.53 6.75 -12.23
CA LYS A 166 -0.03 7.39 -13.43
C LYS A 166 0.48 6.74 -14.72
N THR A 167 1.75 6.33 -14.75
CA THR A 167 2.36 5.67 -15.91
C THR A 167 1.74 4.30 -16.14
N ILE A 168 1.70 3.44 -15.13
CA ILE A 168 1.13 2.10 -15.24
C ILE A 168 -0.37 2.17 -15.61
N ALA A 169 -1.11 3.13 -15.02
CA ALA A 169 -2.51 3.34 -15.35
C ALA A 169 -2.72 3.59 -16.85
N ARG A 170 -1.88 4.41 -17.49
CA ARG A 170 -1.94 4.69 -18.93
C ARG A 170 -1.58 3.48 -19.77
N GLU A 171 -0.53 2.76 -19.41
CA GLU A 171 -0.03 1.61 -20.16
C GLU A 171 -1.01 0.44 -20.19
N TYR A 172 -1.74 0.22 -19.09
CA TYR A 172 -2.56 -0.98 -18.91
C TYR A 172 -4.07 -0.75 -18.90
N ALA A 173 -4.54 0.47 -19.12
CA ALA A 173 -5.97 0.79 -19.21
C ALA A 173 -6.70 -0.06 -20.26
N SER A 174 -6.09 -0.31 -21.44
CA SER A 174 -6.66 -1.13 -22.51
C SER A 174 -6.82 -2.61 -22.12
N ARG A 175 -6.22 -3.03 -21.02
CA ARG A 175 -6.34 -4.37 -20.41
C ARG A 175 -7.34 -4.42 -19.27
N ASN A 176 -8.15 -3.37 -19.07
CA ASN A 176 -9.11 -3.27 -17.96
C ASN A 176 -8.43 -3.40 -16.58
N ILE A 177 -7.21 -2.84 -16.46
CA ILE A 177 -6.46 -2.76 -15.21
C ILE A 177 -6.48 -1.31 -14.75
N THR A 178 -7.05 -1.07 -13.56
CA THR A 178 -6.96 0.26 -12.93
C THR A 178 -5.79 0.30 -11.95
N VAL A 179 -5.10 1.42 -11.93
CA VAL A 179 -3.96 1.64 -11.05
C VAL A 179 -4.13 2.99 -10.37
N ASN A 180 -4.28 2.98 -9.05
CA ASN A 180 -4.51 4.18 -8.25
C ASN A 180 -3.55 4.23 -7.07
N ALA A 181 -3.41 5.40 -6.46
CA ALA A 181 -2.70 5.57 -5.21
C ALA A 181 -3.65 6.06 -4.11
N VAL A 182 -3.41 5.61 -2.89
CA VAL A 182 -3.96 6.24 -1.69
C VAL A 182 -2.82 7.00 -1.01
N ALA A 183 -3.04 8.25 -0.66
CA ALA A 183 -2.08 9.11 0.03
C ALA A 183 -2.59 9.41 1.46
N PRO A 184 -2.22 8.58 2.45
CA PRO A 184 -2.59 8.83 3.84
C PRO A 184 -1.91 10.10 4.38
N GLY A 185 -2.62 10.78 5.29
CA GLY A 185 -2.03 11.76 6.19
C GLY A 185 -1.37 11.08 7.40
N PHE A 186 -1.51 11.68 8.57
CA PHE A 186 -1.04 11.09 9.83
C PHE A 186 -2.07 10.09 10.37
N ILE A 187 -1.68 8.81 10.37
CA ILE A 187 -2.52 7.68 10.80
C ILE A 187 -2.03 7.17 12.15
N ASP A 188 -2.95 6.89 13.07
CA ASP A 188 -2.64 6.33 14.39
C ASP A 188 -2.20 4.87 14.24
N THR A 189 -0.90 4.66 14.33
CA THR A 189 -0.23 3.37 14.23
C THR A 189 0.88 3.31 15.26
N ALA A 190 1.49 2.14 15.45
CA ALA A 190 2.65 2.01 16.33
C ALA A 190 3.76 3.03 16.02
N MET A 191 3.89 3.47 14.76
CA MET A 191 4.88 4.49 14.35
C MET A 191 4.56 5.87 14.91
N THR A 192 3.29 6.24 15.06
CA THR A 192 2.86 7.57 15.53
C THR A 192 2.57 7.61 17.04
N GLN A 193 2.43 6.46 17.69
CA GLN A 193 2.18 6.37 19.13
C GLN A 193 3.32 6.90 19.99
N HIS A 194 4.55 6.84 19.48
CA HIS A 194 5.76 7.33 20.18
C HIS A 194 5.99 8.85 20.05
N LEU A 195 5.13 9.58 19.34
CA LEU A 195 5.24 11.04 19.24
C LEU A 195 4.89 11.70 20.57
N SER A 196 5.65 12.73 20.94
CA SER A 196 5.34 13.50 22.16
C SER A 196 3.98 14.21 22.06
N PRO A 197 3.34 14.52 23.20
CA PRO A 197 2.06 15.22 23.22
C PRO A 197 2.09 16.54 22.43
N GLU A 198 3.18 17.29 22.50
CA GLU A 198 3.36 18.58 21.82
C GLU A 198 3.39 18.39 20.29
N ILE A 199 4.08 17.34 19.81
CA ILE A 199 4.14 17.02 18.38
C ILE A 199 2.74 16.58 17.91
N LYS A 200 2.03 15.75 18.69
CA LYS A 200 0.66 15.34 18.36
C LYS A 200 -0.29 16.52 18.28
N GLU A 201 -0.23 17.45 19.21
CA GLU A 201 -1.03 18.67 19.20
C GLU A 201 -0.72 19.53 17.97
N GLY A 202 0.57 19.71 17.65
CA GLY A 202 1.02 20.43 16.45
C GLY A 202 0.47 19.80 15.15
N LEU A 203 0.43 18.47 15.06
CA LEU A 203 -0.16 17.76 13.93
C LEU A 203 -1.68 17.94 13.87
N LEU A 204 -2.38 17.80 15.01
CA LEU A 204 -3.83 17.98 15.09
C LEU A 204 -4.25 19.40 14.68
N ASN A 205 -3.44 20.41 14.97
CA ASN A 205 -3.68 21.78 14.55
C ASN A 205 -3.62 21.96 13.04
N GLN A 206 -2.85 21.15 12.33
CA GLN A 206 -2.75 21.16 10.87
C GLN A 206 -3.84 20.34 10.16
N ILE A 207 -4.55 19.46 10.89
CA ILE A 207 -5.59 18.61 10.34
C ILE A 207 -6.95 19.26 10.55
N PRO A 208 -7.68 19.67 9.50
CA PRO A 208 -9.02 20.28 9.63
C PRO A 208 -10.01 19.42 10.42
N LEU A 209 -10.02 18.08 10.24
CA LEU A 209 -10.89 17.17 11.00
C LEU A 209 -10.46 16.97 12.45
N LYS A 210 -9.35 17.58 12.92
CA LYS A 210 -8.89 17.60 14.32
C LYS A 210 -8.71 16.21 14.96
N ARG A 211 -8.47 15.20 14.16
CA ARG A 211 -8.10 13.85 14.61
C ARG A 211 -7.04 13.24 13.71
N LEU A 212 -6.25 12.32 14.25
CA LEU A 212 -5.46 11.41 13.42
C LEU A 212 -6.41 10.47 12.64
N GLY A 213 -6.01 10.07 11.45
CA GLY A 213 -6.70 8.98 10.75
C GLY A 213 -6.49 7.65 11.47
N GLN A 214 -7.43 6.73 11.26
CA GLN A 214 -7.28 5.35 11.70
C GLN A 214 -6.80 4.49 10.52
N PRO A 215 -6.12 3.36 10.76
CA PRO A 215 -5.80 2.39 9.70
C PRO A 215 -7.01 1.99 8.87
N SER A 216 -8.20 1.92 9.48
CA SER A 216 -9.47 1.66 8.78
C SER A 216 -9.87 2.76 7.79
N ASP A 217 -9.58 4.05 8.07
CA ASP A 217 -9.86 5.13 7.12
C ASP A 217 -9.12 4.90 5.78
N VAL A 218 -7.89 4.36 5.85
CA VAL A 218 -7.09 4.01 4.67
C VAL A 218 -7.59 2.73 4.03
N ALA A 219 -7.90 1.71 4.83
CA ALA A 219 -8.34 0.41 4.35
C ALA A 219 -9.66 0.49 3.57
N ASP A 220 -10.61 1.32 4.01
CA ASP A 220 -11.88 1.55 3.32
C ASP A 220 -11.67 2.21 1.96
N ALA A 221 -10.77 3.18 1.87
CA ALA A 221 -10.38 3.80 0.60
C ALA A 221 -9.74 2.80 -0.37
N VAL A 222 -8.85 1.94 0.13
CA VAL A 222 -8.23 0.86 -0.66
C VAL A 222 -9.28 -0.14 -1.12
N CYS A 223 -10.19 -0.55 -0.25
CA CYS A 223 -11.28 -1.47 -0.58
C CYS A 223 -12.17 -0.90 -1.69
N PHE A 224 -12.58 0.36 -1.60
CA PHE A 224 -13.34 1.03 -2.65
C PHE A 224 -12.59 1.03 -3.99
N LEU A 225 -11.32 1.44 -4.02
CA LEU A 225 -10.50 1.48 -5.24
C LEU A 225 -10.24 0.08 -5.83
N SER A 226 -10.31 -0.96 -5.00
CA SER A 226 -10.15 -2.36 -5.40
C SER A 226 -11.43 -2.96 -5.97
N SER A 227 -12.58 -2.31 -5.81
CA SER A 227 -13.90 -2.80 -6.20
C SER A 227 -14.28 -2.42 -7.64
N GLU A 228 -15.33 -3.07 -8.16
CA GLU A 228 -15.93 -2.70 -9.45
C GLU A 228 -16.57 -1.30 -9.44
N LYS A 229 -16.92 -0.76 -8.27
CA LYS A 229 -17.46 0.60 -8.11
C LYS A 229 -16.47 1.68 -8.52
N ALA A 230 -15.17 1.39 -8.44
CA ALA A 230 -14.09 2.28 -8.88
C ALA A 230 -13.58 1.96 -10.30
N GLY A 231 -14.33 1.18 -11.10
CA GLY A 231 -13.90 0.69 -12.40
C GLY A 231 -13.57 1.78 -13.44
N TYR A 232 -14.03 3.03 -13.24
CA TYR A 232 -13.71 4.17 -14.11
C TYR A 232 -12.70 5.14 -13.49
N ILE A 233 -12.10 4.77 -12.35
CA ILE A 233 -11.07 5.56 -11.67
C ILE A 233 -9.71 4.90 -11.92
N SER A 234 -8.82 5.57 -12.64
CA SER A 234 -7.45 5.09 -12.90
C SER A 234 -6.48 6.25 -13.00
N GLY A 235 -5.28 6.10 -12.43
CA GLY A 235 -4.26 7.13 -12.35
C GLY A 235 -4.51 8.18 -11.27
N HIS A 236 -5.54 8.00 -10.42
CA HIS A 236 -5.92 8.93 -9.37
C HIS A 236 -5.07 8.75 -8.11
N VAL A 237 -4.89 9.85 -7.37
CA VAL A 237 -4.31 9.86 -6.02
C VAL A 237 -5.39 10.27 -5.05
N LEU A 238 -5.93 9.31 -4.31
CA LEU A 238 -6.96 9.56 -3.30
C LEU A 238 -6.32 9.96 -1.98
N HIS A 239 -6.50 11.20 -1.59
CA HIS A 239 -5.98 11.73 -0.33
C HIS A 239 -6.88 11.33 0.84
N VAL A 240 -6.32 10.64 1.86
CA VAL A 240 -6.99 10.22 3.10
C VAL A 240 -6.25 10.85 4.27
N ASN A 241 -6.48 12.15 4.52
CA ASN A 241 -5.63 12.97 5.38
C ASN A 241 -6.39 13.98 6.26
N GLY A 242 -7.70 13.84 6.40
CA GLY A 242 -8.52 14.73 7.24
C GLY A 242 -8.57 16.20 6.76
N GLY A 243 -8.29 16.42 5.46
CA GLY A 243 -8.24 17.76 4.87
C GLY A 243 -6.90 18.48 5.03
N MET A 244 -5.87 17.83 5.57
CA MET A 244 -4.55 18.45 5.76
C MET A 244 -3.91 18.89 4.43
N HIS A 245 -4.19 18.17 3.35
CA HIS A 245 -3.81 18.54 1.99
C HIS A 245 -4.99 18.31 1.05
N MET A 246 -5.39 19.37 0.35
CA MET A 246 -6.46 19.36 -0.64
C MET A 246 -5.84 19.59 -2.01
N ALA A 247 -5.57 18.49 -2.74
CA ALA A 247 -5.07 18.57 -4.10
C ALA A 247 -6.20 18.93 -5.06
N SER A 248 -5.91 19.83 -5.99
CA SER A 248 -6.75 20.17 -7.14
C SER A 248 -6.39 19.29 -8.35
#